data_35818909e2fe8c7e375e6f7119e45d34
#
_entry.id   35818909e2fe8c7e375e6f7119e45d34
#
_cell.length_a   1.000
_cell.length_b   1.000
_cell.length_c   1.000
_cell.angle_alpha   90.00
_cell.angle_beta   90.00
_cell.angle_gamma   90.00
#
_symmetry.space_group_name_H-M   'P 1'
#
loop_
_entity.id
_entity.type
_entity.pdbx_description
1 polymer ?
#
loop_
_entity_poly.entity_id
_entity_poly.type
_entity_poly.pdbx_seq_one_letter_code
_entity_poly.pdbx_strand_id
1 'polypeptide(L)'
;MRSILSIIALFSCCTLAAQEYIPTYGRELPRGEVIAYPTAQEAAAAFAGDTRYFTRLADWTQKGNVFSTEFTVPFAWANRQVFFHLGWASADYEVRVNGKAVAYDSDCSAPAEFNLTRHAQEGRNTLEIVVSAPSQVARLESWKSDPAPAIGPAWVMSQPTLRVRDVLTKSWRSSEENDKVMAEIALVVKTESLNPRTSRIHYELLTPAGSNAAIGYKDVTLDMRREDTVRFLARIPDSMLWNPGRPTQYTLRVKTQHEGRYMEYIELPLGFRTVELRNGQLAVNGNPVALRTREVPPQFPAEEIAKLREQGFNTLRLLPGPVSLFATRWACM
;
A
#
# COMPACT_ATOMS: atom_id res chain seq x y z
N MET A 1 79.53 -16.05 0.84
CA MET A 1 78.44 -16.70 0.11
C MET A 1 77.15 -16.37 0.84
N ARG A 2 76.38 -15.45 0.31
CA ARG A 2 75.11 -15.01 0.89
C ARG A 2 73.96 -15.70 0.16
N SER A 3 73.22 -16.52 0.88
CA SER A 3 72.02 -17.18 0.37
C SER A 3 70.86 -16.19 0.43
N ILE A 4 70.28 -15.86 -0.69
CA ILE A 4 69.06 -15.06 -0.80
C ILE A 4 67.88 -16.06 -0.73
N LEU A 5 67.14 -16.02 0.37
CA LEU A 5 65.85 -16.71 0.49
C LEU A 5 64.77 -15.84 -0.20
N SER A 6 64.27 -16.30 -1.32
CA SER A 6 63.12 -15.70 -1.98
C SER A 6 61.83 -16.15 -1.31
N ILE A 7 61.17 -15.24 -0.59
CA ILE A 7 59.83 -15.47 -0.04
C ILE A 7 58.85 -15.16 -1.18
N ILE A 8 58.23 -16.20 -1.75
CA ILE A 8 57.11 -16.09 -2.65
C ILE A 8 55.86 -15.91 -1.79
N ALA A 9 55.38 -14.67 -1.67
CA ALA A 9 54.09 -14.35 -1.10
C ALA A 9 53.03 -14.75 -2.13
N LEU A 10 52.34 -15.87 -1.89
CA LEU A 10 51.08 -16.18 -2.59
C LEU A 10 50.02 -15.19 -2.13
N PHE A 11 49.79 -14.17 -2.92
CA PHE A 11 48.55 -13.37 -2.85
C PHE A 11 47.42 -14.26 -3.37
N SER A 12 46.72 -14.94 -2.45
CA SER A 12 45.41 -15.50 -2.74
C SER A 12 44.45 -14.33 -2.95
N CYS A 13 44.24 -13.97 -4.21
CA CYS A 13 43.22 -13.02 -4.60
C CYS A 13 41.86 -13.72 -4.39
N CYS A 14 41.32 -13.62 -3.17
CA CYS A 14 39.91 -13.87 -2.96
C CYS A 14 39.17 -12.80 -3.78
N THR A 15 38.77 -13.13 -4.99
CA THR A 15 37.74 -12.39 -5.70
C THR A 15 36.46 -12.53 -4.87
N LEU A 16 36.24 -11.61 -3.92
CA LEU A 16 34.92 -11.30 -3.46
C LEU A 16 34.17 -10.88 -4.72
N ALA A 17 33.40 -11.79 -5.30
CA ALA A 17 32.37 -11.41 -6.23
C ALA A 17 31.47 -10.43 -5.47
N ALA A 18 31.71 -9.14 -5.64
CA ALA A 18 30.79 -8.13 -5.17
C ALA A 18 29.47 -8.47 -5.83
N GLN A 19 28.48 -8.84 -5.05
CA GLN A 19 27.14 -9.07 -5.56
C GLN A 19 26.74 -7.77 -6.24
N GLU A 20 26.50 -7.82 -7.54
CA GLU A 20 26.17 -6.64 -8.33
C GLU A 20 24.90 -6.03 -7.74
N TYR A 21 25.00 -4.78 -7.28
CA TYR A 21 23.84 -4.05 -6.75
C TYR A 21 22.91 -3.72 -7.92
N ILE A 22 21.76 -4.35 -7.96
CA ILE A 22 20.71 -4.02 -8.91
C ILE A 22 19.80 -2.99 -8.24
N PRO A 23 19.77 -1.73 -8.71
CA PRO A 23 18.87 -0.74 -8.14
C PRO A 23 17.42 -1.12 -8.41
N THR A 24 16.52 -0.85 -7.46
CA THR A 24 15.08 -0.99 -7.65
C THR A 24 14.62 -0.15 -8.84
N TYR A 25 13.87 -0.76 -9.75
CA TYR A 25 13.27 -0.08 -10.90
C TYR A 25 11.86 -0.61 -11.19
N GLY A 26 11.04 0.21 -11.85
CA GLY A 26 9.68 -0.17 -12.25
C GLY A 26 8.65 -0.14 -11.13
N ARG A 27 9.06 0.02 -9.87
CA ARG A 27 8.18 0.15 -8.72
C ARG A 27 7.56 1.55 -8.67
N GLU A 28 6.25 1.61 -8.43
CA GLU A 28 5.56 2.86 -8.11
C GLU A 28 5.94 3.34 -6.69
N LEU A 29 5.82 4.65 -6.46
CA LEU A 29 6.00 5.20 -5.11
C LEU A 29 5.02 4.55 -4.13
N PRO A 30 5.44 4.19 -2.92
CA PRO A 30 4.57 3.63 -1.90
C PRO A 30 3.32 4.50 -1.66
N ARG A 31 2.20 3.87 -1.42
CA ARG A 31 0.92 4.53 -1.13
C ARG A 31 0.07 3.68 -0.19
N GLY A 32 -0.98 4.27 0.36
CA GLY A 32 -2.03 3.53 1.02
C GLY A 32 -2.79 2.60 0.07
N GLU A 33 -3.45 1.59 0.61
CA GLU A 33 -4.29 0.72 -0.19
C GLU A 33 -5.57 1.46 -0.61
N VAL A 34 -5.60 1.92 -1.85
CA VAL A 34 -6.75 2.58 -2.46
C VAL A 34 -7.21 1.73 -3.65
N ILE A 35 -8.36 1.08 -3.51
CA ILE A 35 -8.97 0.27 -4.57
C ILE A 35 -10.10 1.06 -5.19
N ALA A 36 -10.07 1.15 -6.52
CA ALA A 36 -11.11 1.78 -7.30
C ALA A 36 -12.10 0.73 -7.82
N TYR A 37 -13.38 0.99 -7.64
CA TYR A 37 -14.48 0.12 -8.05
C TYR A 37 -15.25 0.73 -9.23
N PRO A 38 -15.89 -0.11 -10.07
CA PRO A 38 -16.70 0.38 -11.18
C PRO A 38 -18.02 1.03 -10.76
N THR A 39 -18.53 0.71 -9.58
CA THR A 39 -19.80 1.21 -9.05
C THR A 39 -19.71 1.61 -7.58
N ALA A 40 -20.59 2.52 -7.15
CA ALA A 40 -20.70 2.88 -5.74
C ALA A 40 -21.15 1.71 -4.85
N GLN A 41 -21.96 0.81 -5.38
CA GLN A 41 -22.42 -0.35 -4.65
C GLN A 41 -21.27 -1.32 -4.35
N GLU A 42 -20.41 -1.59 -5.33
CA GLU A 42 -19.23 -2.44 -5.12
C GLU A 42 -18.22 -1.79 -4.16
N ALA A 43 -18.04 -0.46 -4.24
CA ALA A 43 -17.21 0.27 -3.31
C ALA A 43 -17.70 0.15 -1.87
N ALA A 44 -19.02 0.27 -1.65
CA ALA A 44 -19.67 0.16 -0.34
C ALA A 44 -19.68 -1.26 0.22
N ALA A 45 -19.66 -2.28 -0.65
CA ALA A 45 -19.70 -3.70 -0.24
C ALA A 45 -18.39 -4.18 0.41
N ALA A 46 -17.38 -3.32 0.55
CA ALA A 46 -16.03 -3.65 1.08
C ALA A 46 -15.52 -4.96 0.47
N PHE A 47 -15.35 -4.95 -0.79
CA PHE A 47 -14.81 -5.94 -1.70
C PHE A 47 -14.50 -7.35 -1.11
N ALA A 48 -15.21 -8.36 -1.55
CA ALA A 48 -14.98 -9.76 -1.19
C ALA A 48 -14.47 -10.64 -2.36
N GLY A 49 -14.41 -10.14 -3.59
CA GLY A 49 -14.04 -10.92 -4.78
C GLY A 49 -13.54 -10.07 -5.96
N ASP A 50 -13.41 -10.68 -7.12
CA ASP A 50 -13.02 -10.00 -8.35
C ASP A 50 -14.12 -9.03 -8.82
N THR A 51 -13.68 -7.90 -9.37
CA THR A 51 -14.56 -6.92 -10.01
C THR A 51 -14.14 -6.69 -11.46
N ARG A 52 -14.92 -5.89 -12.19
CA ARG A 52 -14.56 -5.51 -13.56
C ARG A 52 -13.14 -4.92 -13.69
N TYR A 53 -12.61 -4.31 -12.64
CA TYR A 53 -11.31 -3.61 -12.67
C TYR A 53 -10.28 -4.19 -11.71
N PHE A 54 -10.54 -5.36 -11.15
CA PHE A 54 -9.67 -5.98 -10.16
C PHE A 54 -9.76 -7.50 -10.24
N THR A 55 -8.62 -8.18 -10.28
CA THR A 55 -8.52 -9.64 -10.31
C THR A 55 -7.43 -10.10 -9.35
N ARG A 56 -7.79 -10.97 -8.41
CA ARG A 56 -6.81 -11.62 -7.54
C ARG A 56 -6.05 -12.69 -8.31
N LEU A 57 -4.78 -12.84 -7.97
CA LEU A 57 -3.91 -13.86 -8.54
C LEU A 57 -3.69 -14.94 -7.47
N ALA A 58 -4.44 -16.03 -7.57
CA ALA A 58 -4.39 -17.13 -6.61
C ALA A 58 -3.69 -18.38 -7.18
N ASP A 59 -3.79 -18.59 -8.49
CA ASP A 59 -3.32 -19.81 -9.16
C ASP A 59 -1.86 -19.66 -9.60
N TRP A 60 -0.95 -19.82 -8.64
CA TRP A 60 0.49 -19.76 -8.90
C TRP A 60 1.08 -21.14 -9.09
N THR A 61 1.87 -21.31 -10.14
CA THR A 61 2.75 -22.46 -10.35
C THR A 61 4.15 -22.10 -9.91
N GLN A 62 4.72 -22.85 -8.97
CA GLN A 62 6.11 -22.64 -8.52
C GLN A 62 7.06 -23.65 -9.13
N LYS A 63 8.16 -23.18 -9.73
CA LYS A 63 9.30 -23.99 -10.17
C LYS A 63 10.59 -23.40 -9.62
N GLY A 64 11.13 -24.02 -8.57
CA GLY A 64 12.29 -23.46 -7.85
C GLY A 64 11.95 -22.10 -7.23
N ASN A 65 12.62 -21.06 -7.70
CA ASN A 65 12.43 -19.69 -7.26
C ASN A 65 11.54 -18.84 -8.19
N VAL A 66 10.92 -19.45 -9.18
CA VAL A 66 10.04 -18.79 -10.16
C VAL A 66 8.58 -19.14 -9.83
N PHE A 67 7.77 -18.10 -9.60
CA PHE A 67 6.33 -18.17 -9.47
C PHE A 67 5.70 -17.64 -10.74
N SER A 68 4.86 -18.44 -11.39
CA SER A 68 4.22 -18.10 -12.66
C SER A 68 2.70 -18.19 -12.55
N THR A 69 2.00 -17.22 -13.13
CA THR A 69 0.54 -17.23 -13.28
C THR A 69 0.14 -16.55 -14.58
N GLU A 70 -1.13 -16.58 -14.90
CA GLU A 70 -1.72 -15.87 -16.03
C GLU A 70 -2.75 -14.85 -15.53
N PHE A 71 -2.88 -13.75 -16.28
CA PHE A 71 -3.96 -12.80 -16.08
C PHE A 71 -4.50 -12.29 -17.43
N THR A 72 -5.73 -11.83 -17.41
CA THR A 72 -6.39 -11.29 -18.60
C THR A 72 -6.60 -9.80 -18.48
N VAL A 73 -6.21 -9.05 -19.51
CA VAL A 73 -6.56 -7.64 -19.68
C VAL A 73 -7.77 -7.59 -20.63
N PRO A 74 -8.99 -7.38 -20.12
CA PRO A 74 -10.18 -7.30 -20.95
C PRO A 74 -10.23 -5.99 -21.74
N PHE A 75 -10.93 -5.95 -22.85
CA PHE A 75 -11.17 -4.73 -23.65
C PHE A 75 -11.71 -3.55 -22.80
N ALA A 76 -12.45 -3.85 -21.75
CA ALA A 76 -12.95 -2.84 -20.80
C ALA A 76 -11.84 -2.04 -20.08
N TRP A 77 -10.57 -2.50 -20.13
CA TRP A 77 -9.40 -1.81 -19.59
C TRP A 77 -8.68 -0.94 -20.64
N ALA A 78 -9.19 -0.87 -21.87
CA ALA A 78 -8.65 0.00 -22.92
C ALA A 78 -8.61 1.46 -22.41
N ASN A 79 -7.53 2.18 -22.71
CA ASN A 79 -7.26 3.56 -22.27
C ASN A 79 -7.21 3.76 -20.75
N ARG A 80 -7.04 2.70 -19.99
CA ARG A 80 -6.79 2.71 -18.54
C ARG A 80 -5.36 2.27 -18.24
N GLN A 81 -4.93 2.42 -17.02
CA GLN A 81 -3.65 1.91 -16.54
C GLN A 81 -3.86 0.52 -15.93
N VAL A 82 -2.91 -0.36 -16.14
CA VAL A 82 -2.87 -1.72 -15.56
C VAL A 82 -1.77 -1.76 -14.53
N PHE A 83 -2.12 -2.12 -13.30
CA PHE A 83 -1.19 -2.25 -12.19
C PHE A 83 -1.15 -3.68 -11.69
N PHE A 84 0.04 -4.13 -11.34
CA PHE A 84 0.25 -5.34 -10.56
C PHE A 84 0.65 -4.95 -9.14
N HIS A 85 0.04 -5.58 -8.16
CA HIS A 85 0.34 -5.42 -6.74
C HIS A 85 0.85 -6.74 -6.18
N LEU A 86 1.95 -6.69 -5.43
CA LEU A 86 2.49 -7.79 -4.66
C LEU A 86 2.59 -7.38 -3.20
N GLY A 87 1.99 -8.16 -2.30
CA GLY A 87 1.99 -7.85 -0.88
C GLY A 87 3.37 -7.96 -0.23
N TRP A 88 4.17 -8.92 -0.63
CA TRP A 88 5.54 -9.15 -0.18
C TRP A 88 6.21 -10.28 -0.97
N ALA A 89 7.54 -10.37 -0.88
CA ALA A 89 8.32 -11.53 -1.29
C ALA A 89 9.30 -11.94 -0.19
N SER A 90 9.83 -13.15 -0.22
CA SER A 90 10.79 -13.63 0.79
C SER A 90 12.20 -13.07 0.64
N ALA A 91 12.53 -12.53 -0.53
CA ALA A 91 13.79 -11.89 -0.86
C ALA A 91 13.60 -10.95 -2.07
N ASP A 92 14.66 -10.34 -2.55
CA ASP A 92 14.67 -9.54 -3.78
C ASP A 92 14.01 -10.31 -4.91
N TYR A 93 13.29 -9.60 -5.76
CA TYR A 93 12.56 -10.23 -6.84
C TYR A 93 12.52 -9.39 -8.12
N GLU A 94 12.46 -10.10 -9.23
CA GLU A 94 12.23 -9.54 -10.55
C GLU A 94 10.80 -9.88 -10.99
N VAL A 95 10.10 -8.91 -11.55
CA VAL A 95 8.77 -9.08 -12.16
C VAL A 95 8.94 -9.17 -13.66
N ARG A 96 8.39 -10.21 -14.27
CA ARG A 96 8.36 -10.41 -15.72
C ARG A 96 6.94 -10.48 -16.24
N VAL A 97 6.71 -9.83 -17.36
CA VAL A 97 5.43 -9.88 -18.09
C VAL A 97 5.70 -10.34 -19.51
N ASN A 98 5.02 -11.39 -19.95
CA ASN A 98 5.19 -11.97 -21.28
C ASN A 98 6.68 -12.30 -21.59
N GLY A 99 7.39 -12.82 -20.59
CA GLY A 99 8.81 -13.20 -20.69
C GLY A 99 9.81 -12.05 -20.64
N LYS A 100 9.36 -10.79 -20.46
CA LYS A 100 10.23 -9.61 -20.35
C LYS A 100 10.32 -9.11 -18.93
N ALA A 101 11.53 -8.86 -18.42
CA ALA A 101 11.74 -8.19 -17.15
C ALA A 101 11.23 -6.75 -17.22
N VAL A 102 10.35 -6.38 -16.28
CA VAL A 102 9.69 -5.07 -16.25
C VAL A 102 9.98 -4.31 -14.98
N ALA A 103 10.35 -5.01 -13.90
CA ALA A 103 10.67 -4.41 -12.62
C ALA A 103 11.60 -5.31 -11.79
N TYR A 104 12.31 -4.68 -10.86
CA TYR A 104 13.09 -5.34 -9.81
C TYR A 104 12.91 -4.58 -8.50
N ASP A 105 12.71 -5.30 -7.41
CA ASP A 105 12.55 -4.73 -6.09
C ASP A 105 13.38 -5.48 -5.05
N SER A 106 14.11 -4.73 -4.23
CA SER A 106 14.87 -5.24 -3.07
C SER A 106 14.19 -4.96 -1.73
N ASP A 107 13.17 -4.12 -1.68
CA ASP A 107 12.31 -3.89 -0.50
C ASP A 107 11.20 -4.96 -0.48
N CYS A 108 11.62 -6.19 -0.18
CA CYS A 108 10.78 -7.37 -0.35
C CYS A 108 9.69 -7.54 0.73
N SER A 109 9.85 -6.90 1.89
CA SER A 109 8.91 -7.02 3.02
C SER A 109 7.70 -6.10 2.91
N ALA A 110 7.80 -5.04 2.10
CA ALA A 110 6.75 -4.06 1.92
C ALA A 110 5.90 -4.36 0.68
N PRO A 111 4.61 -3.99 0.70
CA PRO A 111 3.78 -4.05 -0.49
C PRO A 111 4.34 -3.17 -1.62
N ALA A 112 4.29 -3.68 -2.83
CA ALA A 112 4.78 -2.99 -4.02
C ALA A 112 3.77 -3.01 -5.17
N GLU A 113 3.74 -1.93 -5.93
CA GLU A 113 2.94 -1.81 -7.16
C GLU A 113 3.83 -1.52 -8.36
N PHE A 114 3.42 -2.08 -9.50
CA PHE A 114 4.14 -1.96 -10.77
C PHE A 114 3.17 -1.59 -11.87
N ASN A 115 3.47 -0.54 -12.63
CA ASN A 115 2.64 -0.15 -13.77
C ASN A 115 2.99 -1.03 -15.00
N LEU A 116 2.09 -1.94 -15.32
CA LEU A 116 2.24 -2.89 -16.41
C LEU A 116 1.66 -2.40 -17.74
N THR A 117 1.08 -1.21 -17.80
CA THR A 117 0.32 -0.73 -18.97
C THR A 117 1.07 -0.83 -20.30
N ARG A 118 2.40 -0.67 -20.28
CA ARG A 118 3.24 -0.73 -21.49
C ARG A 118 3.71 -2.14 -21.83
N HIS A 119 3.51 -3.10 -20.92
CA HIS A 119 4.04 -4.45 -21.01
C HIS A 119 2.96 -5.50 -21.18
N ALA A 120 1.77 -5.21 -20.65
CA ALA A 120 0.60 -6.05 -20.81
C ALA A 120 -0.09 -5.76 -22.16
N GLN A 121 -0.65 -6.79 -22.76
CA GLN A 121 -1.46 -6.71 -23.98
C GLN A 121 -2.91 -7.04 -23.68
N GLU A 122 -3.83 -6.65 -24.56
CA GLU A 122 -5.21 -7.11 -24.48
C GLU A 122 -5.29 -8.63 -24.58
N GLY A 123 -6.17 -9.24 -23.78
CA GLY A 123 -6.28 -10.69 -23.67
C GLY A 123 -5.33 -11.27 -22.63
N ARG A 124 -4.84 -12.47 -22.89
CA ARG A 124 -4.02 -13.27 -21.96
C ARG A 124 -2.59 -12.73 -21.89
N ASN A 125 -2.09 -12.64 -20.66
CA ASN A 125 -0.71 -12.29 -20.34
C ASN A 125 -0.15 -13.30 -19.34
N THR A 126 1.15 -13.55 -19.42
CA THR A 126 1.89 -14.30 -18.40
C THR A 126 2.57 -13.35 -17.44
N LEU A 127 2.54 -13.67 -16.16
CA LEU A 127 3.23 -12.94 -15.09
C LEU A 127 4.13 -13.92 -14.36
N GLU A 128 5.39 -13.53 -14.19
CA GLU A 128 6.36 -14.30 -13.42
C GLU A 128 7.00 -13.40 -12.36
N ILE A 129 7.22 -13.98 -11.17
CA ILE A 129 8.02 -13.39 -10.10
C ILE A 129 9.21 -14.31 -9.88
N VAL A 130 10.40 -13.80 -10.10
CA VAL A 130 11.65 -14.54 -9.90
C VAL A 130 12.27 -14.04 -8.61
N VAL A 131 12.13 -14.81 -7.53
CA VAL A 131 12.71 -14.49 -6.22
C VAL A 131 14.19 -14.84 -6.24
N SER A 132 15.06 -13.87 -6.01
CA SER A 132 16.51 -14.03 -6.05
C SER A 132 17.06 -14.52 -4.71
N ALA A 133 18.37 -14.82 -4.66
CA ALA A 133 19.06 -14.95 -3.39
C ALA A 133 19.03 -13.58 -2.66
N PRO A 134 18.88 -13.58 -1.31
CA PRO A 134 18.76 -12.33 -0.56
C PRO A 134 19.95 -11.40 -0.78
N SER A 135 19.71 -10.16 -1.22
CA SER A 135 20.70 -9.09 -1.21
C SER A 135 21.03 -8.66 0.21
N GLN A 136 21.98 -7.75 0.37
CA GLN A 136 22.27 -7.16 1.68
C GLN A 136 21.07 -6.37 2.22
N VAL A 137 20.31 -5.70 1.36
CA VAL A 137 19.09 -4.97 1.76
C VAL A 137 18.03 -5.93 2.26
N ALA A 138 17.73 -6.99 1.50
CA ALA A 138 16.77 -8.01 1.90
C ALA A 138 17.18 -8.71 3.21
N ARG A 139 18.49 -8.90 3.45
CA ARG A 139 18.99 -9.46 4.72
C ARG A 139 18.78 -8.55 5.92
N LEU A 140 18.81 -7.24 5.73
CA LEU A 140 18.49 -6.28 6.80
C LEU A 140 17.00 -6.28 7.14
N GLU A 141 16.13 -6.50 6.16
CA GLU A 141 14.68 -6.53 6.30
C GLU A 141 14.15 -7.91 6.68
N SER A 142 14.86 -8.99 6.27
CA SER A 142 14.46 -10.35 6.51
C SER A 142 14.82 -10.80 7.94
N TRP A 143 13.88 -11.47 8.58
CA TRP A 143 14.11 -12.16 9.86
C TRP A 143 14.76 -13.53 9.69
N LYS A 144 15.01 -13.97 8.46
CA LYS A 144 15.71 -15.21 8.13
C LYS A 144 16.93 -14.91 7.27
N SER A 145 18.04 -15.59 7.58
CA SER A 145 19.29 -15.44 6.82
C SER A 145 19.21 -16.04 5.41
N ASP A 146 18.35 -17.04 5.21
CA ASP A 146 18.16 -17.75 3.93
C ASP A 146 16.72 -18.27 3.85
N PRO A 147 15.74 -17.40 3.51
CA PRO A 147 14.35 -17.80 3.41
C PRO A 147 14.10 -18.64 2.17
N ALA A 148 13.27 -19.69 2.28
CA ALA A 148 12.75 -20.38 1.11
C ALA A 148 11.97 -19.40 0.21
N PRO A 149 12.03 -19.54 -1.12
CA PRO A 149 11.29 -18.68 -2.03
C PRO A 149 9.79 -18.72 -1.72
N ALA A 150 9.21 -17.54 -1.49
CA ALA A 150 7.78 -17.37 -1.21
C ALA A 150 7.33 -15.98 -1.64
N ILE A 151 6.03 -15.86 -1.96
CA ILE A 151 5.37 -14.60 -2.29
C ILE A 151 4.08 -14.44 -1.51
N GLY A 152 3.69 -13.19 -1.28
CA GLY A 152 2.46 -12.81 -0.61
C GLY A 152 1.25 -12.71 -1.54
N PRO A 153 0.13 -12.20 -1.00
CA PRO A 153 -1.05 -11.93 -1.81
C PRO A 153 -0.72 -11.01 -2.98
N ALA A 154 -1.34 -11.31 -4.14
CA ALA A 154 -1.09 -10.56 -5.35
C ALA A 154 -2.38 -10.34 -6.14
N TRP A 155 -2.43 -9.23 -6.89
CA TRP A 155 -3.55 -8.93 -7.78
C TRP A 155 -3.13 -8.03 -8.93
N VAL A 156 -3.93 -8.03 -9.98
CA VAL A 156 -3.89 -7.02 -11.03
C VAL A 156 -5.14 -6.17 -10.97
N MET A 157 -4.97 -4.88 -11.23
CA MET A 157 -6.08 -3.94 -11.23
C MET A 157 -5.93 -2.92 -12.35
N SER A 158 -7.06 -2.32 -12.74
CA SER A 158 -7.10 -1.26 -13.72
C SER A 158 -7.65 0.02 -13.11
N GLN A 159 -6.92 1.12 -13.29
CA GLN A 159 -7.34 2.45 -12.86
C GLN A 159 -7.41 3.43 -14.04
N PRO A 160 -8.21 4.51 -13.97
CA PRO A 160 -8.20 5.54 -14.97
C PRO A 160 -6.82 6.15 -15.17
N THR A 161 -6.58 6.69 -16.37
CA THR A 161 -5.33 7.42 -16.66
C THR A 161 -5.12 8.62 -15.72
N LEU A 162 -6.20 9.35 -15.40
CA LEU A 162 -6.23 10.30 -14.29
C LEU A 162 -7.04 9.68 -13.17
N ARG A 163 -6.40 9.45 -12.01
CA ARG A 163 -6.93 8.68 -10.88
C ARG A 163 -6.60 9.30 -9.53
N VAL A 164 -7.34 8.91 -8.51
CA VAL A 164 -6.90 9.11 -7.13
C VAL A 164 -5.87 8.04 -6.81
N ARG A 165 -4.62 8.47 -6.61
CA ARG A 165 -3.50 7.58 -6.32
C ARG A 165 -3.42 7.22 -4.84
N ASP A 166 -3.66 8.20 -3.97
CA ASP A 166 -3.51 8.02 -2.53
C ASP A 166 -4.46 8.90 -1.74
N VAL A 167 -4.69 8.53 -0.49
CA VAL A 167 -5.50 9.29 0.47
C VAL A 167 -4.69 9.47 1.74
N LEU A 168 -4.34 10.71 2.06
CA LEU A 168 -3.59 11.07 3.24
C LEU A 168 -4.52 11.80 4.23
N THR A 169 -4.34 11.54 5.52
CA THR A 169 -5.12 12.19 6.56
C THR A 169 -4.21 12.77 7.63
N LYS A 170 -4.58 13.93 8.15
CA LYS A 170 -3.92 14.58 9.28
C LYS A 170 -4.98 15.12 10.23
N SER A 171 -4.79 14.94 11.53
CA SER A 171 -5.68 15.50 12.56
C SER A 171 -4.88 16.28 13.58
N TRP A 172 -5.41 17.42 14.00
CA TRP A 172 -4.79 18.26 15.02
C TRP A 172 -5.84 19.02 15.81
N ARG A 173 -5.51 19.47 17.04
CA ARG A 173 -6.31 20.45 17.76
C ARG A 173 -5.95 21.85 17.27
N SER A 174 -6.95 22.62 16.92
CA SER A 174 -6.80 23.98 16.41
C SER A 174 -7.14 25.00 17.49
N SER A 175 -6.15 25.78 17.93
CA SER A 175 -6.37 26.89 18.84
C SER A 175 -7.26 27.98 18.24
N GLU A 176 -7.23 28.16 16.93
CA GLU A 176 -8.07 29.11 16.19
C GLU A 176 -9.55 28.69 16.19
N GLU A 177 -9.82 27.40 16.30
CA GLU A 177 -11.15 26.80 16.31
C GLU A 177 -11.61 26.38 17.71
N ASN A 178 -11.26 27.14 18.74
CA ASN A 178 -11.61 26.85 20.15
C ASN A 178 -11.19 25.45 20.60
N ASP A 179 -9.97 25.06 20.29
CA ASP A 179 -9.36 23.77 20.62
C ASP A 179 -10.10 22.54 20.08
N LYS A 180 -10.88 22.72 19.00
CA LYS A 180 -11.56 21.62 18.31
C LYS A 180 -10.60 20.82 17.46
N VAL A 181 -10.92 19.56 17.24
CA VAL A 181 -10.14 18.73 16.34
C VAL A 181 -10.54 19.02 14.91
N MET A 182 -9.54 19.42 14.12
CA MET A 182 -9.62 19.55 12.67
C MET A 182 -8.98 18.32 12.02
N ALA A 183 -9.57 17.88 10.93
CA ALA A 183 -9.01 16.84 10.06
C ALA A 183 -8.83 17.38 8.66
N GLU A 184 -7.65 17.24 8.10
CA GLU A 184 -7.37 17.43 6.69
C GLU A 184 -7.40 16.06 6.01
N ILE A 185 -8.14 15.98 4.92
CA ILE A 185 -8.12 14.85 4.01
C ILE A 185 -7.52 15.34 2.70
N ALA A 186 -6.47 14.68 2.25
CA ALA A 186 -5.72 15.02 1.04
C ALA A 186 -5.81 13.87 0.04
N LEU A 187 -6.48 14.09 -1.07
CA LEU A 187 -6.60 13.17 -2.19
C LEU A 187 -5.47 13.46 -3.18
N VAL A 188 -4.50 12.58 -3.26
CA VAL A 188 -3.40 12.68 -4.24
C VAL A 188 -3.92 12.19 -5.58
N VAL A 189 -3.98 13.08 -6.56
CA VAL A 189 -4.47 12.81 -7.90
C VAL A 189 -3.30 12.78 -8.87
N LYS A 190 -3.17 11.71 -9.65
CA LYS A 190 -2.07 11.48 -10.60
C LYS A 190 -2.61 11.21 -11.99
N THR A 191 -1.92 11.74 -13.02
CA THR A 191 -2.17 11.36 -14.41
C THR A 191 -0.98 10.65 -15.03
N GLU A 192 -1.26 9.67 -15.89
CA GLU A 192 -0.26 9.05 -16.78
C GLU A 192 -0.39 9.57 -18.22
N SER A 193 -1.27 10.53 -18.47
CA SER A 193 -1.44 11.14 -19.77
C SER A 193 -0.23 11.98 -20.18
N LEU A 194 0.05 12.01 -21.46
CA LEU A 194 1.02 12.94 -22.08
C LEU A 194 0.36 14.26 -22.46
N ASN A 195 -0.97 14.31 -22.49
CA ASN A 195 -1.76 15.49 -22.78
C ASN A 195 -2.54 15.93 -21.54
N PRO A 196 -2.88 17.22 -21.43
CA PRO A 196 -3.71 17.71 -20.34
C PRO A 196 -5.03 16.93 -20.24
N ARG A 197 -5.37 16.54 -19.01
CA ARG A 197 -6.66 15.91 -18.70
C ARG A 197 -7.30 16.58 -17.51
N THR A 198 -8.60 16.83 -17.63
CA THR A 198 -9.41 17.38 -16.53
C THR A 198 -10.34 16.29 -16.00
N SER A 199 -10.39 16.17 -14.70
CA SER A 199 -11.37 15.34 -14.00
C SER A 199 -11.97 16.11 -12.84
N ARG A 200 -13.24 15.89 -12.58
CA ARG A 200 -13.91 16.35 -11.37
C ARG A 200 -13.79 15.29 -10.29
N ILE A 201 -13.22 15.69 -9.17
CA ILE A 201 -13.04 14.84 -8.01
C ILE A 201 -14.13 15.20 -7.01
N HIS A 202 -15.13 14.34 -6.84
CA HIS A 202 -16.16 14.47 -5.81
C HIS A 202 -15.70 13.75 -4.54
N TYR A 203 -16.00 14.33 -3.40
CA TYR A 203 -15.73 13.74 -2.09
C TYR A 203 -16.90 13.93 -1.13
N GLU A 204 -17.13 12.93 -0.31
CA GLU A 204 -18.12 12.93 0.78
C GLU A 204 -17.47 12.26 1.99
N LEU A 205 -17.43 12.94 3.12
CA LEU A 205 -17.03 12.37 4.40
C LEU A 205 -18.28 12.18 5.23
N LEU A 206 -18.65 10.93 5.47
CA LEU A 206 -19.84 10.57 6.24
C LEU A 206 -19.47 10.26 7.69
N THR A 207 -20.27 10.77 8.61
CA THR A 207 -20.21 10.35 10.02
C THR A 207 -20.65 8.90 10.17
N PRO A 208 -20.40 8.25 11.34
CA PRO A 208 -20.93 6.92 11.61
C PRO A 208 -22.47 6.79 11.48
N ALA A 209 -23.17 7.91 11.67
CA ALA A 209 -24.63 7.97 11.49
C ALA A 209 -25.08 8.20 10.04
N GLY A 210 -24.12 8.29 9.08
CA GLY A 210 -24.42 8.49 7.67
C GLY A 210 -24.71 9.93 7.25
N SER A 211 -24.55 10.90 8.14
CA SER A 211 -24.68 12.31 7.80
C SER A 211 -23.36 12.88 7.24
N ASN A 212 -23.43 13.91 6.41
CA ASN A 212 -22.23 14.54 5.84
C ASN A 212 -21.48 15.37 6.89
N ALA A 213 -20.21 15.03 7.13
CA ALA A 213 -19.25 15.86 7.86
C ALA A 213 -18.56 16.86 6.93
N ALA A 214 -18.31 16.45 5.68
CA ALA A 214 -17.84 17.31 4.61
C ALA A 214 -18.32 16.73 3.26
N ILE A 215 -18.63 17.62 2.31
CA ILE A 215 -19.03 17.24 0.96
C ILE A 215 -18.59 18.33 -0.02
N GLY A 216 -18.14 17.94 -1.19
CA GLY A 216 -17.76 18.89 -2.23
C GLY A 216 -17.18 18.22 -3.45
N TYR A 217 -16.65 19.07 -4.32
CA TYR A 217 -15.89 18.63 -5.49
C TYR A 217 -14.81 19.65 -5.85
N LYS A 218 -13.83 19.19 -6.62
CA LYS A 218 -12.82 20.04 -7.23
C LYS A 218 -12.50 19.53 -8.64
N ASP A 219 -12.43 20.46 -9.60
CA ASP A 219 -11.91 20.17 -10.92
C ASP A 219 -10.39 20.25 -10.89
N VAL A 220 -9.75 19.20 -11.38
CA VAL A 220 -8.28 19.06 -11.43
C VAL A 220 -7.88 18.85 -12.88
N THR A 221 -6.99 19.71 -13.37
CA THR A 221 -6.38 19.56 -14.69
C THR A 221 -4.91 19.23 -14.51
N LEU A 222 -4.51 18.06 -14.98
CA LEU A 222 -3.13 17.58 -14.91
C LEU A 222 -2.59 17.31 -16.29
N ASP A 223 -1.29 17.58 -16.46
CA ASP A 223 -0.53 17.42 -17.70
C ASP A 223 0.73 16.60 -17.46
N MET A 224 1.21 15.91 -18.48
CA MET A 224 2.54 15.28 -18.54
C MET A 224 2.93 14.44 -17.32
N ARG A 225 2.09 13.50 -16.92
CA ARG A 225 2.35 12.58 -15.79
C ARG A 225 2.54 13.29 -14.43
N ARG A 226 1.88 14.43 -14.25
CA ARG A 226 1.94 15.19 -13.00
C ARG A 226 1.01 14.65 -11.92
N GLU A 227 1.25 15.10 -10.73
CA GLU A 227 0.43 14.91 -9.53
C GLU A 227 -0.02 16.26 -8.98
N ASP A 228 -1.21 16.28 -8.40
CA ASP A 228 -1.72 17.38 -7.58
C ASP A 228 -2.50 16.81 -6.39
N THR A 229 -2.83 17.65 -5.42
CA THR A 229 -3.53 17.22 -4.22
C THR A 229 -4.78 18.05 -3.98
N VAL A 230 -5.93 17.39 -3.97
CA VAL A 230 -7.20 17.97 -3.54
C VAL A 230 -7.29 17.86 -2.03
N ARG A 231 -7.32 18.99 -1.33
CA ARG A 231 -7.44 19.04 0.13
C ARG A 231 -8.78 19.60 0.55
N PHE A 232 -9.34 19.03 1.60
CA PHE A 232 -10.52 19.58 2.28
C PHE A 232 -10.39 19.35 3.79
N LEU A 233 -11.11 20.17 4.53
CA LEU A 233 -11.11 20.15 6.00
C LEU A 233 -12.46 19.67 6.50
N ALA A 234 -12.42 18.93 7.60
CA ALA A 234 -13.60 18.55 8.37
C ALA A 234 -13.35 18.87 9.85
N ARG A 235 -14.39 19.37 10.53
CA ARG A 235 -14.38 19.52 11.99
C ARG A 235 -14.89 18.23 12.60
N ILE A 236 -14.08 17.63 13.48
CA ILE A 236 -14.39 16.36 14.12
C ILE A 236 -14.79 16.62 15.58
N PRO A 237 -16.04 16.35 15.98
CA PRO A 237 -16.45 16.46 17.39
C PRO A 237 -15.65 15.49 18.27
N ASP A 238 -15.30 15.93 19.49
CA ASP A 238 -14.54 15.09 20.44
C ASP A 238 -15.26 13.76 20.75
N SER A 239 -16.59 13.78 20.77
CA SER A 239 -17.41 12.57 20.94
C SER A 239 -17.29 11.58 19.77
N MET A 240 -16.78 12.00 18.62
CA MET A 240 -16.64 11.23 17.39
C MET A 240 -15.17 10.88 17.06
N LEU A 241 -14.23 11.22 17.95
CA LEU A 241 -12.84 10.83 17.79
C LEU A 241 -12.66 9.33 18.00
N TRP A 242 -11.81 8.76 17.18
CA TRP A 242 -11.38 7.38 17.35
C TRP A 242 -10.53 7.25 18.63
N ASN A 243 -10.78 6.23 19.41
CA ASN A 243 -9.91 5.82 20.52
C ASN A 243 -9.97 4.31 20.72
N PRO A 244 -9.02 3.69 21.44
CA PRO A 244 -8.99 2.23 21.62
C PRO A 244 -10.26 1.64 22.26
N GLY A 245 -10.96 2.40 23.11
CA GLY A 245 -12.22 1.99 23.75
C GLY A 245 -13.44 2.16 22.84
N ARG A 246 -13.36 3.09 21.89
CA ARG A 246 -14.42 3.41 20.92
C ARG A 246 -13.80 3.70 19.56
N PRO A 247 -13.62 2.71 18.71
CA PRO A 247 -12.99 2.85 17.38
C PRO A 247 -13.97 3.48 16.38
N THR A 248 -14.33 4.75 16.60
CA THR A 248 -15.23 5.49 15.72
C THR A 248 -14.63 5.64 14.33
N GLN A 249 -15.38 5.28 13.30
CA GLN A 249 -14.98 5.39 11.90
C GLN A 249 -15.95 6.26 11.12
N TYR A 250 -15.38 7.13 10.31
CA TYR A 250 -16.05 7.86 9.25
C TYR A 250 -15.91 7.09 7.94
N THR A 251 -16.79 7.32 6.99
CA THR A 251 -16.69 6.76 5.66
C THR A 251 -16.34 7.87 4.67
N LEU A 252 -15.17 7.77 4.05
CA LEU A 252 -14.80 8.63 2.94
C LEU A 252 -15.26 7.98 1.64
N ARG A 253 -16.08 8.70 0.87
CA ARG A 253 -16.48 8.36 -0.49
C ARG A 253 -15.84 9.31 -1.48
N VAL A 254 -15.15 8.77 -2.46
CA VAL A 254 -14.57 9.54 -3.56
C VAL A 254 -15.03 8.95 -4.88
N LYS A 255 -15.37 9.82 -5.82
CA LYS A 255 -15.63 9.42 -7.20
C LYS A 255 -15.01 10.43 -8.15
N THR A 256 -14.40 9.92 -9.21
CA THR A 256 -13.82 10.75 -10.26
C THR A 256 -14.73 10.76 -11.47
N GLN A 257 -14.86 11.93 -12.11
CA GLN A 257 -15.70 12.11 -13.28
C GLN A 257 -14.89 12.78 -14.40
N HIS A 258 -14.88 12.16 -15.57
CA HIS A 258 -14.25 12.69 -16.78
C HIS A 258 -15.29 12.73 -17.90
N GLU A 259 -15.43 13.89 -18.57
CA GLU A 259 -16.39 14.10 -19.65
C GLU A 259 -17.82 13.62 -19.29
N GLY A 260 -18.27 13.92 -18.08
CA GLY A 260 -19.59 13.54 -17.59
C GLY A 260 -19.75 12.09 -17.14
N ARG A 261 -18.74 11.23 -17.33
CA ARG A 261 -18.78 9.82 -16.94
C ARG A 261 -17.99 9.58 -15.65
N TYR A 262 -18.56 8.81 -14.74
CA TYR A 262 -17.83 8.36 -13.56
C TYR A 262 -16.83 7.25 -13.94
N MET A 263 -15.57 7.44 -13.52
CA MET A 263 -14.45 6.60 -13.91
C MET A 263 -14.05 5.63 -12.81
N GLU A 264 -14.22 6.01 -11.55
CA GLU A 264 -13.92 5.20 -10.37
C GLU A 264 -14.76 5.65 -9.18
N TYR A 265 -14.99 4.70 -8.28
CA TYR A 265 -15.60 4.90 -6.97
C TYR A 265 -14.65 4.30 -5.93
N ILE A 266 -14.40 5.05 -4.87
CA ILE A 266 -13.53 4.65 -3.75
C ILE A 266 -14.32 4.86 -2.48
N GLU A 267 -14.33 3.88 -1.59
CA GLU A 267 -14.88 4.00 -0.25
C GLU A 267 -13.86 3.50 0.77
N LEU A 268 -13.52 4.32 1.76
CA LEU A 268 -12.52 4.03 2.78
C LEU A 268 -13.04 4.38 4.17
N PRO A 269 -12.84 3.52 5.18
CA PRO A 269 -13.04 3.87 6.56
C PRO A 269 -11.89 4.76 7.06
N LEU A 270 -12.20 5.85 7.75
CA LEU A 270 -11.23 6.77 8.33
C LEU A 270 -11.50 6.98 9.83
N GLY A 271 -10.47 6.82 10.64
CA GLY A 271 -10.51 7.14 12.06
C GLY A 271 -9.66 8.37 12.39
N PHE A 272 -10.27 9.41 12.96
CA PHE A 272 -9.59 10.64 13.31
C PHE A 272 -9.21 10.67 14.79
N ARG A 273 -7.93 10.91 15.06
CA ARG A 273 -7.37 11.02 16.42
C ARG A 273 -6.16 11.92 16.43
N THR A 274 -5.89 12.54 17.56
CA THR A 274 -4.60 13.17 17.82
C THR A 274 -3.72 12.22 18.62
N VAL A 275 -2.45 12.14 18.26
CA VAL A 275 -1.45 11.31 18.96
C VAL A 275 -0.27 12.21 19.28
N GLU A 276 0.14 12.24 20.53
CA GLU A 276 1.21 13.09 20.99
C GLU A 276 1.99 12.42 22.14
N LEU A 277 3.23 12.84 22.31
CA LEU A 277 4.04 12.47 23.45
C LEU A 277 4.08 13.65 24.42
N ARG A 278 3.42 13.52 25.60
CA ARG A 278 3.41 14.51 26.66
C ARG A 278 4.20 14.00 27.87
N ASN A 279 5.25 14.72 28.26
CA ASN A 279 6.10 14.35 29.39
C ASN A 279 6.57 12.88 29.37
N GLY A 280 6.93 12.37 28.17
CA GLY A 280 7.36 10.99 27.99
C GLY A 280 6.23 9.95 27.96
N GLN A 281 4.97 10.36 28.09
CA GLN A 281 3.79 9.48 28.00
C GLN A 281 3.05 9.66 26.68
N LEU A 282 2.66 8.54 26.06
CA LEU A 282 1.80 8.55 24.90
C LEU A 282 0.40 9.04 25.32
N ALA A 283 -0.12 10.03 24.58
CA ALA A 283 -1.49 10.48 24.73
C ALA A 283 -2.26 10.37 23.42
N VAL A 284 -3.49 9.87 23.49
CA VAL A 284 -4.43 9.80 22.37
C VAL A 284 -5.60 10.70 22.71
N ASN A 285 -5.89 11.68 21.85
CA ASN A 285 -6.91 12.71 22.06
C ASN A 285 -6.72 13.48 23.38
N GLY A 286 -5.45 13.72 23.77
CA GLY A 286 -5.09 14.38 25.01
C GLY A 286 -5.14 13.50 26.27
N ASN A 287 -5.60 12.26 26.17
CA ASN A 287 -5.68 11.32 27.30
C ASN A 287 -4.45 10.39 27.30
N PRO A 288 -3.76 10.25 28.45
CA PRO A 288 -2.65 9.32 28.57
C PRO A 288 -3.09 7.88 28.28
N VAL A 289 -2.27 7.15 27.53
CA VAL A 289 -2.51 5.74 27.19
C VAL A 289 -1.36 4.89 27.68
N ALA A 290 -1.64 3.95 28.57
CA ALA A 290 -0.70 2.92 28.96
C ALA A 290 -0.76 1.78 27.93
N LEU A 291 0.36 1.52 27.23
CA LEU A 291 0.44 0.44 26.27
C LEU A 291 0.52 -0.91 26.97
N ARG A 292 -0.48 -1.76 26.74
CA ARG A 292 -0.48 -3.18 27.13
C ARG A 292 -0.26 -4.00 25.89
N THR A 293 1.00 -4.31 25.62
CA THR A 293 1.46 -4.88 24.36
C THR A 293 1.51 -6.40 24.39
N ARG A 294 1.00 -7.03 23.35
CA ARG A 294 1.19 -8.46 23.05
C ARG A 294 2.04 -8.62 21.80
N GLU A 295 3.10 -9.39 21.86
CA GLU A 295 3.85 -9.81 20.67
C GLU A 295 3.09 -10.90 19.94
N VAL A 296 2.93 -10.75 18.64
CA VAL A 296 2.20 -11.67 17.77
C VAL A 296 2.95 -11.87 16.45
N PRO A 297 2.81 -13.03 15.78
CA PRO A 297 3.38 -13.23 14.46
C PRO A 297 2.75 -12.26 13.43
N PRO A 298 3.44 -11.97 12.33
CA PRO A 298 2.95 -11.01 11.33
C PRO A 298 1.64 -11.43 10.66
N GLN A 299 1.34 -12.71 10.64
CA GLN A 299 0.09 -13.29 10.11
C GLN A 299 -0.86 -13.71 11.24
N PHE A 300 -1.03 -12.84 12.25
CA PHE A 300 -1.90 -13.12 13.37
C PHE A 300 -3.36 -13.09 12.95
N PRO A 301 -4.17 -14.12 13.29
CA PRO A 301 -5.58 -14.21 12.90
C PRO A 301 -6.41 -13.06 13.49
N ALA A 302 -7.28 -12.47 12.67
CA ALA A 302 -8.10 -11.34 13.09
C ALA A 302 -9.07 -11.70 14.24
N GLU A 303 -9.61 -12.90 14.23
CA GLU A 303 -10.50 -13.43 15.26
C GLU A 303 -9.85 -13.54 16.65
N GLU A 304 -8.53 -13.70 16.71
CA GLU A 304 -7.78 -13.75 17.96
C GLU A 304 -7.56 -12.34 18.56
N ILE A 305 -7.67 -11.28 17.76
CA ILE A 305 -7.51 -9.89 18.23
C ILE A 305 -8.59 -9.54 19.26
N ALA A 306 -9.84 -9.96 19.01
CA ALA A 306 -10.96 -9.73 19.93
C ALA A 306 -10.68 -10.37 21.31
N LYS A 307 -10.16 -11.59 21.33
CA LYS A 307 -9.80 -12.29 22.58
C LYS A 307 -8.68 -11.58 23.34
N LEU A 308 -7.68 -11.06 22.65
CA LEU A 308 -6.61 -10.30 23.28
C LEU A 308 -7.12 -8.98 23.88
N ARG A 309 -8.07 -8.34 23.22
CA ARG A 309 -8.73 -7.15 23.75
C ARG A 309 -9.51 -7.44 25.02
N GLU A 310 -10.25 -8.55 25.08
CA GLU A 310 -10.95 -9.01 26.29
C GLU A 310 -9.98 -9.30 27.46
N GLN A 311 -8.75 -9.75 27.17
CA GLN A 311 -7.67 -9.94 28.12
C GLN A 311 -7.02 -8.61 28.55
N GLY A 312 -7.46 -7.47 28.01
CA GLY A 312 -7.00 -6.15 28.36
C GLY A 312 -5.77 -5.66 27.58
N PHE A 313 -5.34 -6.36 26.54
CA PHE A 313 -4.34 -5.83 25.62
C PHE A 313 -4.94 -4.77 24.73
N ASN A 314 -4.20 -3.70 24.48
CA ASN A 314 -4.61 -2.60 23.59
C ASN A 314 -3.61 -2.31 22.47
N THR A 315 -2.55 -3.07 22.41
CA THR A 315 -1.45 -2.87 21.46
C THR A 315 -0.91 -4.23 21.02
N LEU A 316 -0.71 -4.39 19.71
CA LEU A 316 -0.02 -5.54 19.15
C LEU A 316 1.36 -5.11 18.65
N ARG A 317 2.38 -5.86 19.02
CA ARG A 317 3.71 -5.75 18.44
C ARG A 317 3.89 -6.93 17.47
N LEU A 318 3.91 -6.61 16.19
CA LEU A 318 4.18 -7.63 15.17
C LEU A 318 5.65 -8.01 15.23
N LEU A 319 5.91 -9.31 15.31
CA LEU A 319 7.27 -9.83 15.15
C LEU A 319 7.72 -9.59 13.71
N PRO A 320 9.05 -9.50 13.46
CA PRO A 320 9.55 -9.35 12.09
C PRO A 320 9.01 -10.45 11.18
N GLY A 321 8.55 -10.04 10.00
CA GLY A 321 7.98 -10.97 9.02
C GLY A 321 7.10 -10.25 7.99
N PRO A 322 6.71 -10.96 6.91
CA PRO A 322 5.81 -10.37 5.93
C PRO A 322 4.49 -9.99 6.58
N VAL A 323 4.21 -8.71 6.56
CA VAL A 323 2.98 -8.18 7.14
C VAL A 323 1.82 -8.54 6.23
N SER A 324 0.86 -9.30 6.73
CA SER A 324 -0.41 -9.49 6.03
C SER A 324 -1.17 -8.17 5.99
N LEU A 325 -1.68 -7.79 4.83
CA LEU A 325 -2.56 -6.61 4.65
C LEU A 325 -3.76 -6.59 5.63
N PHE A 326 -4.17 -7.74 6.11
CA PHE A 326 -5.19 -7.85 7.16
C PHE A 326 -4.76 -7.22 8.48
N ALA A 327 -3.50 -7.29 8.86
CA ALA A 327 -3.03 -6.69 10.11
C ALA A 327 -3.11 -5.16 10.09
N THR A 328 -2.86 -4.52 8.95
CA THR A 328 -2.98 -3.06 8.78
C THR A 328 -4.43 -2.58 8.79
N ARG A 329 -5.37 -3.34 8.25
CA ARG A 329 -6.79 -3.01 8.30
C ARG A 329 -7.39 -3.09 9.72
N TRP A 330 -6.89 -3.99 10.57
CA TRP A 330 -7.42 -4.22 11.93
C TRP A 330 -6.73 -3.36 13.00
N ALA A 331 -5.53 -2.83 12.73
CA ALA A 331 -4.89 -1.87 13.63
C ALA A 331 -5.68 -0.54 13.74
N CYS A 332 -6.65 -0.31 12.86
CA CYS A 332 -7.56 0.83 12.87
C CYS A 332 -8.96 0.50 13.42
N MET A 333 -9.24 -0.73 13.75
CA MET A 333 -10.47 -1.15 14.48
C MET A 333 -10.18 -1.24 16.01
#